data_2c19c923f56b03fe3935e1c0ab5acd1c
#
_entry.id   2c19c923f56b03fe3935e1c0ab5acd1c
#
_cell.length_a   1.000
_cell.length_b   1.000
_cell.length_c   1.000
_cell.angle_alpha   90.00
_cell.angle_beta   90.00
_cell.angle_gamma   90.00
#
_symmetry.space_group_name_H-M   'P 1'
#
loop_
_entity.id
_entity.type
_entity.pdbx_description
1 polymer ?
#
loop_
_entity_poly.entity_id
_entity_poly.type
_entity_poly.pdbx_seq_one_letter_code
_entity_poly.pdbx_strand_id
1 'polypeptide(L)'
;MPLPTPEIGLVIGYSYLWKSEAEQGQTEGVKNRPCAIILMVQTEEKDPLVTLVPITHTPPLMPDDAIEIPHNTKRRLGLDGERSWVVITEVNRFFWPGPDLRPINRDQPDTFVYGSLPPSLFRTIRDKLIAHARLQTLKSVMRD
;
A
#
# COMPACT_ATOMS: atom_id res chain seq x y z
N MET A 1 -7.71 -20.17 -8.99
CA MET A 1 -7.53 -18.86 -9.64
C MET A 1 -6.11 -18.39 -9.47
N PRO A 2 -5.47 -17.97 -10.53
CA PRO A 2 -4.13 -17.40 -10.38
C PRO A 2 -4.16 -16.09 -9.62
N LEU A 3 -3.10 -15.84 -8.87
CA LEU A 3 -2.93 -14.55 -8.21
C LEU A 3 -2.62 -13.48 -9.26
N PRO A 4 -2.93 -12.21 -8.97
CA PRO A 4 -2.60 -11.14 -9.91
C PRO A 4 -1.08 -11.00 -10.04
N THR A 5 -0.66 -10.50 -11.21
CA THR A 5 0.74 -10.15 -11.43
C THR A 5 0.99 -8.80 -10.76
N PRO A 6 2.03 -8.66 -9.92
CA PRO A 6 2.30 -7.39 -9.27
C PRO A 6 2.83 -6.37 -10.29
N GLU A 7 2.36 -5.13 -10.16
CA GLU A 7 2.81 -4.00 -10.98
C GLU A 7 2.86 -2.75 -10.13
N ILE A 8 3.79 -1.85 -10.41
CA ILE A 8 3.84 -0.56 -9.71
C ILE A 8 2.57 0.23 -10.03
N GLY A 9 2.04 0.92 -9.03
CA GLY A 9 0.79 1.67 -9.14
C GLY A 9 -0.45 0.84 -8.86
N LEU A 10 -0.33 -0.48 -8.73
CA LEU A 10 -1.48 -1.35 -8.46
C LEU A 10 -1.95 -1.15 -7.01
N VAL A 11 -3.26 -1.02 -6.81
CA VAL A 11 -3.86 -0.94 -5.48
C VAL A 11 -4.47 -2.29 -5.13
N ILE A 12 -4.04 -2.87 -4.04
CA ILE A 12 -4.42 -4.22 -3.63
C ILE A 12 -4.99 -4.22 -2.21
N GLY A 13 -5.74 -5.26 -1.88
CA GLY A 13 -6.17 -5.52 -0.51
C GLY A 13 -5.04 -6.20 0.26
N TYR A 14 -4.71 -5.70 1.43
CA TYR A 14 -3.57 -6.18 2.19
C TYR A 14 -3.79 -6.01 3.70
N SER A 15 -3.27 -6.93 4.48
CA SER A 15 -3.25 -6.85 5.94
C SER A 15 -2.02 -6.01 6.36
N TYR A 16 -2.13 -4.69 6.20
CA TYR A 16 -1.01 -3.78 6.45
C TYR A 16 -0.65 -3.74 7.94
N LEU A 17 0.62 -3.86 8.23
CA LEU A 17 1.14 -3.78 9.59
C LEU A 17 1.84 -2.44 9.80
N TRP A 18 1.27 -1.61 10.67
CA TRP A 18 1.87 -0.32 11.00
C TRP A 18 3.16 -0.52 11.79
N LYS A 19 4.11 0.40 11.61
CA LYS A 19 5.39 0.35 12.32
C LYS A 19 5.19 0.28 13.84
N SER A 20 4.25 1.05 14.36
CA SER A 20 3.93 1.04 15.79
C SER A 20 3.41 -0.33 16.26
N GLU A 21 2.62 -1.01 15.45
CA GLU A 21 2.13 -2.35 15.76
C GLU A 21 3.27 -3.37 15.75
N ALA A 22 4.16 -3.27 14.77
CA ALA A 22 5.32 -4.15 14.67
C ALA A 22 6.25 -3.98 15.88
N GLU A 23 6.45 -2.76 16.33
CA GLU A 23 7.27 -2.47 17.51
C GLU A 23 6.67 -3.04 18.79
N GLN A 24 5.35 -3.26 18.82
CA GLN A 24 4.64 -3.90 19.92
C GLN A 24 4.62 -5.42 19.81
N GLY A 25 5.32 -5.98 18.83
CA GLY A 25 5.41 -7.42 18.65
C GLY A 25 4.30 -8.05 17.80
N GLN A 26 3.44 -7.24 17.20
CA GLN A 26 2.40 -7.78 16.31
C GLN A 26 3.02 -8.27 15.01
N THR A 27 2.45 -9.32 14.44
CA THR A 27 2.90 -9.91 13.17
C THR A 27 1.87 -9.75 12.05
N GLU A 28 0.63 -9.37 12.39
CA GLU A 28 -0.44 -9.16 11.42
C GLU A 28 -1.11 -7.82 11.67
N GLY A 29 -1.61 -7.21 10.61
CA GLY A 29 -2.37 -5.98 10.70
C GLY A 29 -3.71 -6.19 11.41
N VAL A 30 -4.21 -5.14 12.08
CA VAL A 30 -5.48 -5.17 12.78
C VAL A 30 -6.64 -5.26 11.80
N LYS A 31 -6.51 -4.67 10.62
CA LYS A 31 -7.56 -4.72 9.60
C LYS A 31 -6.96 -4.74 8.20
N ASN A 32 -7.76 -5.22 7.26
CA ASN A 32 -7.42 -5.21 5.86
C ASN A 32 -7.68 -3.82 5.30
N ARG A 33 -6.80 -3.35 4.43
CA ARG A 33 -6.97 -2.03 3.81
C ARG A 33 -6.40 -2.01 2.40
N PRO A 34 -6.82 -1.04 1.58
CA PRO A 34 -6.18 -0.83 0.29
C PRO A 34 -4.73 -0.36 0.51
N CYS A 35 -3.82 -0.88 -0.30
CA CYS A 35 -2.42 -0.48 -0.28
C CYS A 35 -1.93 -0.36 -1.71
N ALA A 36 -1.06 0.60 -1.99
CA ALA A 36 -0.53 0.81 -3.33
C ALA A 36 0.89 0.30 -3.43
N ILE A 37 1.17 -0.41 -4.51
CA ILE A 37 2.53 -0.88 -4.84
C ILE A 37 3.30 0.28 -5.45
N ILE A 38 4.38 0.71 -4.80
CA ILE A 38 5.17 1.85 -5.27
C ILE A 38 6.50 1.42 -5.86
N LEU A 39 7.07 0.33 -5.38
CA LEU A 39 8.36 -0.14 -5.84
C LEU A 39 8.36 -1.67 -5.91
N MET A 40 9.01 -2.19 -6.93
CA MET A 40 9.27 -3.61 -7.07
C MET A 40 10.72 -3.81 -7.43
N VAL A 41 11.38 -4.72 -6.73
CA VAL A 41 12.77 -5.08 -6.99
C VAL A 41 12.81 -6.56 -7.35
N GLN A 42 13.28 -6.86 -8.56
CA GLN A 42 13.47 -8.24 -8.99
C GLN A 42 14.62 -8.85 -8.21
N THR A 43 14.39 -10.05 -7.67
CA THR A 43 15.41 -10.75 -6.90
C THR A 43 15.91 -11.96 -7.69
N GLU A 44 17.06 -12.49 -7.28
CA GLU A 44 17.62 -13.74 -7.86
C GLU A 44 16.71 -14.92 -7.57
N GLU A 45 15.94 -14.84 -6.49
CA GLU A 45 14.95 -15.84 -6.09
C GLU A 45 13.63 -15.52 -6.75
N LYS A 46 13.26 -15.78 -7.83
CA LYS A 46 12.01 -15.68 -8.59
C LYS A 46 10.98 -14.63 -8.15
N ASP A 47 10.77 -14.43 -6.84
CA ASP A 47 9.70 -13.58 -6.34
C ASP A 47 10.19 -12.15 -6.16
N PRO A 48 9.50 -11.15 -6.75
CA PRO A 48 9.91 -9.76 -6.57
C PRO A 48 9.65 -9.28 -5.14
N LEU A 49 10.53 -8.40 -4.67
CA LEU A 49 10.34 -7.69 -3.41
C LEU A 49 9.49 -6.46 -3.69
N VAL A 50 8.34 -6.38 -3.04
CA VAL A 50 7.34 -5.33 -3.26
C VAL A 50 7.33 -4.38 -2.07
N THR A 51 7.23 -3.07 -2.36
CA THR A 51 7.07 -2.03 -1.35
C THR A 51 5.68 -1.41 -1.50
N LEU A 52 4.93 -1.41 -0.39
CA LEU A 52 3.56 -0.89 -0.33
C LEU A 52 3.47 0.34 0.56
N VAL A 53 2.56 1.24 0.21
CA VAL A 53 2.09 2.30 1.10
C VAL A 53 0.61 2.10 1.41
N PRO A 54 0.17 2.38 2.66
CA PRO A 54 -1.22 2.13 3.05
C PRO A 54 -2.12 3.31 2.72
N ILE A 55 -3.40 3.00 2.51
CA ILE A 55 -4.45 4.00 2.32
C ILE A 55 -5.32 3.98 3.58
N THR A 56 -5.58 5.14 4.16
CA THR A 56 -6.29 5.28 5.43
C THR A 56 -7.36 6.38 5.36
N HIS A 57 -8.38 6.29 6.22
CA HIS A 57 -9.37 7.35 6.40
C HIS A 57 -8.91 8.40 7.42
N THR A 58 -7.79 8.19 8.09
CA THR A 58 -7.28 9.10 9.11
C THR A 58 -6.51 10.24 8.46
N PRO A 59 -6.94 11.51 8.66
CA PRO A 59 -6.18 12.65 8.13
C PRO A 59 -4.77 12.71 8.72
N PRO A 60 -3.80 13.20 7.96
CA PRO A 60 -2.44 13.33 8.48
C PRO A 60 -2.35 14.44 9.52
N LEU A 61 -1.46 14.26 10.49
CA LEU A 61 -1.15 15.31 11.46
C LEU A 61 -0.36 16.44 10.80
N MET A 62 0.53 16.09 9.87
CA MET A 62 1.32 17.05 9.10
C MET A 62 0.97 16.93 7.62
N PRO A 63 0.84 18.05 6.88
CA PRO A 63 0.43 18.00 5.47
C PRO A 63 1.33 17.16 4.58
N ASP A 64 2.61 17.05 4.89
CA ASP A 64 3.57 16.30 4.07
C ASP A 64 3.62 14.81 4.41
N ASP A 65 2.82 14.35 5.37
CA ASP A 65 2.85 12.95 5.80
C ASP A 65 1.92 12.04 5.00
N ALA A 66 0.98 12.61 4.26
CA ALA A 66 0.04 11.84 3.46
C ALA A 66 -0.50 12.67 2.30
N ILE A 67 -0.99 11.98 1.28
CA ILE A 67 -1.56 12.60 0.09
C ILE A 67 -3.01 12.18 0.00
N GLU A 68 -3.94 13.14 -0.04
CA GLU A 68 -5.36 12.82 -0.19
C GLU A 68 -5.64 12.29 -1.59
N ILE A 69 -6.40 11.20 -1.66
CA ILE A 69 -6.80 10.62 -2.95
C ILE A 69 -7.99 11.41 -3.48
N PRO A 70 -7.92 11.95 -4.72
CA PRO A 70 -9.06 12.66 -5.30
C PRO A 70 -10.30 11.79 -5.38
N HIS A 71 -11.46 12.39 -5.20
CA HIS A 71 -12.73 11.68 -5.19
C HIS A 71 -12.96 10.86 -6.46
N ASN A 72 -12.62 11.44 -7.62
CA ASN A 72 -12.78 10.73 -8.91
C ASN A 72 -11.91 9.48 -9.00
N THR A 73 -10.70 9.54 -8.44
CA THR A 73 -9.80 8.39 -8.39
C THR A 73 -10.37 7.31 -7.48
N LYS A 74 -10.92 7.69 -6.33
CA LYS A 74 -11.56 6.75 -5.43
C LYS A 74 -12.71 6.02 -6.10
N ARG A 75 -13.53 6.74 -6.86
CA ARG A 75 -14.64 6.13 -7.60
C ARG A 75 -14.16 5.12 -8.63
N ARG A 76 -13.11 5.46 -9.38
CA ARG A 76 -12.56 4.55 -10.40
C ARG A 76 -11.97 3.28 -9.78
N LEU A 77 -11.39 3.40 -8.59
CA LEU A 77 -10.82 2.26 -7.88
C LEU A 77 -11.87 1.44 -7.11
N GLY A 78 -13.11 1.91 -7.06
CA GLY A 78 -14.16 1.25 -6.28
C GLY A 78 -13.94 1.35 -4.78
N LEU A 79 -13.23 2.39 -4.33
CA LEU A 79 -13.08 2.67 -2.91
C LEU A 79 -14.33 3.38 -2.38
N ASP A 80 -14.45 3.43 -1.05
CA ASP A 80 -15.66 4.00 -0.42
C ASP A 80 -15.79 5.51 -0.63
N GLY A 81 -16.90 6.09 -0.14
CA GLY A 81 -17.21 7.52 -0.28
C GLY A 81 -16.53 8.41 0.74
N GLU A 82 -15.80 7.86 1.71
CA GLU A 82 -15.12 8.63 2.73
C GLU A 82 -13.78 9.16 2.23
N ARG A 83 -13.33 10.29 2.78
CA ARG A 83 -12.02 10.83 2.43
C ARG A 83 -10.93 9.81 2.80
N SER A 84 -9.92 9.71 1.96
CA SER A 84 -8.83 8.76 2.15
C SER A 84 -7.50 9.39 1.76
N TRP A 85 -6.46 8.97 2.44
CA TRP A 85 -5.09 9.47 2.23
C TRP A 85 -4.13 8.30 2.03
N VAL A 86 -3.16 8.51 1.15
CA VAL A 86 -2.02 7.61 1.02
C VAL A 86 -0.96 8.07 2.00
N VAL A 87 -0.60 7.23 2.95
CA VAL A 87 0.44 7.54 3.94
C VAL A 87 1.81 7.34 3.29
N ILE A 88 2.69 8.32 3.41
CA ILE A 88 4.02 8.31 2.77
C ILE A 88 5.17 8.36 3.77
N THR A 89 4.89 8.11 5.04
CA THR A 89 5.90 8.12 6.11
C THR A 89 6.37 6.73 6.49
N GLU A 90 5.68 5.70 6.00
CA GLU A 90 6.09 4.32 6.27
C GLU A 90 5.64 3.39 5.15
N VAL A 91 6.28 2.24 5.07
CA VAL A 91 6.01 1.23 4.05
C VAL A 91 6.00 -0.16 4.69
N ASN A 92 5.31 -1.10 4.03
CA ASN A 92 5.53 -2.53 4.25
C ASN A 92 6.27 -3.09 3.03
N ARG A 93 7.15 -4.03 3.26
CA ARG A 93 7.91 -4.71 2.18
C ARG A 93 7.72 -6.21 2.35
N PHE A 94 7.54 -6.90 1.23
CA PHE A 94 7.36 -8.36 1.27
C PHE A 94 7.69 -8.96 -0.10
N PHE A 95 8.01 -10.26 -0.09
CA PHE A 95 8.18 -10.99 -1.35
C PHE A 95 6.82 -11.45 -1.86
N TRP A 96 6.50 -11.10 -3.10
CA TRP A 96 5.21 -11.43 -3.70
C TRP A 96 5.04 -12.94 -3.84
N PRO A 97 3.84 -13.54 -3.56
CA PRO A 97 2.64 -12.82 -3.10
C PRO A 97 2.56 -12.70 -1.58
N GLY A 98 3.39 -13.40 -0.82
CA GLY A 98 3.35 -13.45 0.62
C GLY A 98 2.01 -13.98 1.15
N PRO A 99 1.83 -14.04 2.48
CA PRO A 99 0.61 -14.57 3.08
C PRO A 99 -0.44 -13.49 3.40
N ASP A 100 -0.16 -12.21 3.16
CA ASP A 100 -0.98 -11.11 3.69
C ASP A 100 -1.86 -10.40 2.67
N LEU A 101 -1.93 -10.90 1.43
CA LEU A 101 -2.92 -10.41 0.47
C LEU A 101 -4.32 -10.72 0.99
N ARG A 102 -5.25 -9.77 0.81
CA ARG A 102 -6.62 -9.92 1.28
C ARG A 102 -7.62 -9.59 0.19
N PRO A 103 -8.72 -10.35 0.10
CA PRO A 103 -9.78 -10.04 -0.86
C PRO A 103 -10.34 -8.65 -0.63
N ILE A 104 -10.68 -7.97 -1.71
CA ILE A 104 -11.30 -6.64 -1.64
C ILE A 104 -12.80 -6.73 -1.39
N ASN A 105 -13.40 -7.91 -1.59
CA ASN A 105 -14.82 -8.15 -1.41
C ASN A 105 -15.00 -9.56 -0.84
N ARG A 106 -15.82 -9.69 0.21
CA ARG A 106 -16.11 -11.00 0.84
C ARG A 106 -16.72 -11.99 -0.15
N ASP A 107 -17.53 -11.50 -1.09
CA ASP A 107 -18.23 -12.35 -2.05
C ASP A 107 -17.32 -12.81 -3.20
N GLN A 108 -16.11 -12.27 -3.29
CA GLN A 108 -15.16 -12.59 -4.35
C GLN A 108 -13.78 -12.86 -3.73
N PRO A 109 -13.62 -14.02 -3.07
CA PRO A 109 -12.39 -14.31 -2.32
C PRO A 109 -11.12 -14.35 -3.15
N ASP A 110 -11.23 -14.46 -4.48
CA ASP A 110 -10.09 -14.50 -5.39
C ASP A 110 -9.75 -13.13 -5.98
N THR A 111 -10.45 -12.08 -5.57
CA THR A 111 -10.24 -10.73 -6.12
C THR A 111 -9.48 -9.89 -5.11
N PHE A 112 -8.22 -9.58 -5.43
CA PHE A 112 -7.30 -8.87 -4.54
C PHE A 112 -6.96 -7.47 -5.02
N VAL A 113 -7.40 -7.06 -6.21
CA VAL A 113 -6.97 -5.83 -6.89
C VAL A 113 -8.13 -4.87 -7.04
N TYR A 114 -7.94 -3.62 -6.60
CA TYR A 114 -8.89 -2.53 -6.85
C TYR A 114 -8.71 -1.92 -8.24
N GLY A 115 -7.46 -1.79 -8.68
CA GLY A 115 -7.11 -1.15 -9.95
C GLY A 115 -5.76 -0.46 -9.85
N SER A 116 -5.48 0.45 -10.77
CA SER A 116 -4.20 1.16 -10.84
C SER A 116 -4.38 2.63 -10.52
N LEU A 117 -3.41 3.21 -9.82
CA LEU A 117 -3.37 4.64 -9.57
C LEU A 117 -3.19 5.40 -10.89
N PRO A 118 -3.80 6.59 -11.04
CA PRO A 118 -3.48 7.45 -12.17
C PRO A 118 -1.99 7.79 -12.18
N PRO A 119 -1.36 7.87 -13.35
CA PRO A 119 0.10 8.11 -13.40
C PRO A 119 0.57 9.37 -12.67
N SER A 120 -0.19 10.46 -12.72
CA SER A 120 0.19 11.69 -12.02
C SER A 120 0.17 11.52 -10.51
N LEU A 121 -0.85 10.85 -9.98
CA LEU A 121 -0.93 10.59 -8.55
C LEU A 121 0.20 9.64 -8.12
N PHE A 122 0.45 8.59 -8.90
CA PHE A 122 1.56 7.68 -8.62
C PHE A 122 2.89 8.43 -8.52
N ARG A 123 3.17 9.32 -9.48
CA ARG A 123 4.42 10.09 -9.47
C ARG A 123 4.53 10.99 -8.23
N THR A 124 3.43 11.63 -7.84
CA THR A 124 3.43 12.47 -6.64
C THR A 124 3.74 11.65 -5.39
N ILE A 125 3.11 10.48 -5.26
CA ILE A 125 3.35 9.58 -4.14
C ILE A 125 4.81 9.12 -4.12
N ARG A 126 5.31 8.66 -5.27
CA ARG A 126 6.69 8.20 -5.41
C ARG A 126 7.70 9.27 -5.02
N ASP A 127 7.52 10.48 -5.54
CA ASP A 127 8.48 11.57 -5.31
C ASP A 127 8.51 11.98 -3.84
N LYS A 128 7.36 12.04 -3.19
CA LYS A 128 7.29 12.37 -1.76
C LYS A 128 7.86 11.24 -0.89
N LEU A 129 7.63 9.99 -1.29
CA LEU A 129 8.19 8.84 -0.59
C LEU A 129 9.73 8.86 -0.68
N ILE A 130 10.28 9.16 -1.85
CA ILE A 130 11.72 9.29 -2.06
C ILE A 130 12.28 10.42 -1.18
N ALA A 131 11.57 11.55 -1.08
CA ALA A 131 12.00 12.65 -0.22
C ALA A 131 12.08 12.22 1.25
N HIS A 132 11.10 11.49 1.76
CA HIS A 132 11.14 10.96 3.12
C HIS A 132 12.31 9.98 3.30
N ALA A 133 12.56 9.12 2.31
CA ALA A 133 13.67 8.18 2.37
C ALA A 133 15.02 8.90 2.44
N ARG A 134 15.20 9.96 1.65
CA ARG A 134 16.44 10.75 1.64
C ARG A 134 16.68 11.49 2.95
N LEU A 135 15.60 11.91 3.62
CA LEU A 135 15.68 12.55 4.93
C LEU A 135 15.81 11.54 6.06
N GLN A 136 15.80 10.24 5.74
CA GLN A 136 15.83 9.16 6.72
C GLN A 136 14.65 9.18 7.69
N THR A 137 13.52 9.74 7.23
CA THR A 137 12.28 9.80 8.03
C THR A 137 11.30 8.68 7.65
N LEU A 138 11.61 7.91 6.61
CA LEU A 138 10.75 6.81 6.16
C LEU A 138 10.94 5.59 7.06
N LYS A 139 9.83 5.06 7.58
CA LYS A 139 9.82 3.83 8.38
C LYS A 139 9.44 2.65 7.52
N SER A 140 10.00 1.49 7.81
CA SER A 140 9.76 0.28 7.01
C SER A 140 9.53 -0.92 7.92
N VAL A 141 8.55 -1.76 7.53
CA VAL A 141 8.32 -3.05 8.17
C VAL A 141 8.50 -4.13 7.11
N MET A 142 9.42 -5.06 7.36
CA MET A 142 9.60 -6.22 6.47
C MET A 142 8.62 -7.31 6.89
N ARG A 143 7.81 -7.78 5.95
CA ARG A 143 6.81 -8.82 6.18
C ARG A 143 7.27 -10.14 5.60
N ASP A 144 6.74 -11.20 6.12
CA ASP A 144 7.04 -12.56 5.65
C ASP A 144 6.53 -12.83 4.23
#